data_d161f511d8f28042872620699d91f7ee
#
_entry.id   d161f511d8f28042872620699d91f7ee
#
_cell.length_a   1.000
_cell.length_b   1.000
_cell.length_c   1.000
_cell.angle_alpha   90.00
_cell.angle_beta   90.00
_cell.angle_gamma   90.00
#
_symmetry.space_group_name_H-M   'P 1'
#
loop_
_entity.id
_entity.type
_entity.pdbx_description
1 polymer ?
#
loop_
_entity_poly.entity_id
_entity_poly.type
_entity_poly.pdbx_seq_one_letter_code
_entity_poly.pdbx_strand_id
1 'polypeptide(L)'
;MGRVADLQAAITFLGLQAQVDEDRIGIYGTSYGGATVVWTAAIDTRVKCVVSCVGIGHGARWMRSVRRPDEWHDLLARARADREKRVIDGKSELADRSQILLPDRQSAELAAAARKDNPNAINTLPLEYIDETLQFHPEWVVDKIAPRPILFITTNDDRLVPPEESQALFDKAGEPKSLIVLRGFGHYEVYTEPAFTQVMAPTLAWFERFMPARSDDGGTALSA
;
A
#
# COMPACT_ATOMS: atom_id res chain seq x y z
N MET A 1 -11.07 -5.17 -2.19
CA MET A 1 -11.66 -4.07 -1.37
C MET A 1 -11.62 -4.30 0.14
N GLY A 2 -11.56 -5.53 0.66
CA GLY A 2 -11.52 -5.83 2.10
C GLY A 2 -10.49 -5.03 2.89
N ARG A 3 -9.25 -4.95 2.40
CA ARG A 3 -8.16 -4.19 3.07
C ARG A 3 -8.43 -2.69 3.23
N VAL A 4 -9.17 -2.08 2.30
CA VAL A 4 -9.57 -0.66 2.41
C VAL A 4 -10.60 -0.51 3.53
N ALA A 5 -11.58 -1.42 3.60
CA ALA A 5 -12.57 -1.45 4.68
C ALA A 5 -11.91 -1.69 6.05
N ASP A 6 -10.94 -2.61 6.13
CA ASP A 6 -10.18 -2.87 7.35
C ASP A 6 -9.41 -1.61 7.82
N LEU A 7 -8.77 -0.89 6.89
CA LEU A 7 -8.05 0.35 7.22
C LEU A 7 -9.03 1.46 7.65
N GLN A 8 -10.20 1.59 7.03
CA GLN A 8 -11.23 2.53 7.47
C GLN A 8 -11.76 2.18 8.88
N ALA A 9 -11.92 0.89 9.19
CA ALA A 9 -12.27 0.44 10.54
C ALA A 9 -11.17 0.79 11.55
N ALA A 10 -9.89 0.61 11.20
CA ALA A 10 -8.77 1.00 12.03
C ALA A 10 -8.74 2.53 12.29
N ILE A 11 -8.99 3.35 11.26
CA ILE A 11 -9.12 4.82 11.39
C ILE A 11 -10.26 5.17 12.34
N THR A 12 -11.40 4.50 12.21
CA THR A 12 -12.54 4.69 13.11
C THR A 12 -12.18 4.32 14.55
N PHE A 13 -11.52 3.17 14.74
CA PHE A 13 -11.07 2.75 16.07
C PHE A 13 -10.10 3.76 16.70
N LEU A 14 -9.14 4.27 15.91
CA LEU A 14 -8.21 5.31 16.40
C LEU A 14 -8.94 6.59 16.82
N GLY A 15 -9.89 7.08 16.02
CA GLY A 15 -10.65 8.29 16.34
C GLY A 15 -11.52 8.18 17.60
N LEU A 16 -11.82 6.95 18.05
CA LEU A 16 -12.53 6.69 19.30
C LEU A 16 -11.62 6.67 20.54
N GLN A 17 -10.30 6.71 20.36
CA GLN A 17 -9.37 6.67 21.49
C GLN A 17 -9.13 8.08 22.05
N ALA A 18 -9.32 8.27 23.35
CA ALA A 18 -9.20 9.57 24.01
C ALA A 18 -7.81 10.24 23.88
N GLN A 19 -6.76 9.42 23.66
CA GLN A 19 -5.39 9.89 23.46
C GLN A 19 -5.06 10.24 22.01
N VAL A 20 -5.97 10.00 21.05
CA VAL A 20 -5.76 10.25 19.63
C VAL A 20 -6.47 11.54 19.21
N ASP A 21 -5.76 12.41 18.54
CA ASP A 21 -6.33 13.58 17.88
C ASP A 21 -6.89 13.15 16.52
N GLU A 22 -8.21 13.06 16.40
CA GLU A 22 -8.89 12.61 15.18
C GLU A 22 -8.64 13.53 13.97
N ASP A 23 -8.29 14.80 14.20
CA ASP A 23 -7.91 15.74 13.15
C ASP A 23 -6.46 15.58 12.68
N ARG A 24 -5.70 14.64 13.26
CA ARG A 24 -4.28 14.42 12.97
C ARG A 24 -3.95 12.95 12.69
N ILE A 25 -4.82 12.26 11.98
CA ILE A 25 -4.59 10.88 11.54
C ILE A 25 -3.87 10.88 10.20
N GLY A 26 -2.63 10.39 10.19
CA GLY A 26 -1.86 10.10 8.99
C GLY A 26 -1.76 8.61 8.75
N ILE A 27 -1.58 8.21 7.49
CA ILE A 27 -1.40 6.80 7.14
C ILE A 27 -0.16 6.58 6.28
N TYR A 28 0.55 5.51 6.59
CA TYR A 28 1.72 5.02 5.86
C TYR A 28 1.47 3.60 5.37
N GLY A 29 1.91 3.29 4.16
CA GLY A 29 1.83 1.95 3.63
C GLY A 29 2.95 1.64 2.65
N THR A 30 3.34 0.36 2.60
CA THR A 30 4.41 -0.13 1.72
C THR A 30 3.88 -1.18 0.76
N SER A 31 4.36 -1.17 -0.48
CA SER A 31 3.98 -2.16 -1.51
C SER A 31 2.46 -2.15 -1.79
N TYR A 32 1.79 -3.27 -1.65
CA TYR A 32 0.32 -3.32 -1.73
C TYR A 32 -0.35 -2.44 -0.66
N GLY A 33 0.29 -2.30 0.51
CA GLY A 33 -0.13 -1.35 1.54
C GLY A 33 -0.02 0.10 1.07
N GLY A 34 1.01 0.44 0.28
CA GLY A 34 1.15 1.73 -0.39
C GLY A 34 -0.02 2.05 -1.32
N ALA A 35 -0.49 1.06 -2.09
CA ALA A 35 -1.71 1.16 -2.89
C ALA A 35 -2.97 1.34 -2.02
N THR A 36 -3.06 0.60 -0.91
CA THR A 36 -4.21 0.62 0.00
C THR A 36 -4.36 1.99 0.67
N VAL A 37 -3.26 2.61 1.15
CA VAL A 37 -3.33 3.93 1.78
C VAL A 37 -3.73 5.02 0.80
N VAL A 38 -3.27 4.96 -0.46
CA VAL A 38 -3.70 5.87 -1.53
C VAL A 38 -5.21 5.78 -1.75
N TRP A 39 -5.72 4.56 -1.95
CA TRP A 39 -7.16 4.36 -2.16
C TRP A 39 -7.98 4.80 -0.96
N THR A 40 -7.58 4.39 0.24
CA THR A 40 -8.29 4.75 1.48
C THR A 40 -8.34 6.27 1.67
N ALA A 41 -7.21 6.95 1.51
CA ALA A 41 -7.18 8.41 1.65
C ALA A 41 -8.03 9.12 0.60
N ALA A 42 -8.15 8.57 -0.62
CA ALA A 42 -8.98 9.16 -1.66
C ALA A 42 -10.48 9.15 -1.32
N ILE A 43 -10.94 8.18 -0.53
CA ILE A 43 -12.35 7.99 -0.18
C ILE A 43 -12.68 8.31 1.30
N ASP A 44 -11.66 8.52 2.14
CA ASP A 44 -11.83 8.80 3.58
C ASP A 44 -11.10 10.10 3.96
N THR A 45 -11.86 11.15 4.15
CA THR A 45 -11.35 12.50 4.43
C THR A 45 -10.81 12.68 5.86
N ARG A 46 -10.99 11.70 6.73
CA ARG A 46 -10.40 11.68 8.07
C ARG A 46 -8.88 11.52 8.01
N VAL A 47 -8.37 10.91 6.93
CA VAL A 47 -6.93 10.85 6.68
C VAL A 47 -6.42 12.24 6.30
N LYS A 48 -5.49 12.80 7.08
CA LYS A 48 -4.96 14.17 6.88
C LYS A 48 -3.63 14.21 6.13
N CYS A 49 -2.87 13.12 6.17
CA CYS A 49 -1.56 13.03 5.53
C CYS A 49 -1.27 11.59 5.09
N VAL A 50 -0.64 11.40 3.94
CA VAL A 50 -0.42 10.08 3.34
C VAL A 50 1.04 9.89 2.96
N VAL A 51 1.56 8.70 3.21
CA VAL A 51 2.86 8.26 2.66
C VAL A 51 2.70 6.88 2.02
N SER A 52 2.97 6.79 0.73
CA SER A 52 2.98 5.55 -0.05
C SER A 52 4.41 5.20 -0.43
N CYS A 53 4.92 4.09 0.09
CA CYS A 53 6.26 3.59 -0.18
C CYS A 53 6.19 2.37 -1.12
N VAL A 54 6.94 2.39 -2.23
CA VAL A 54 6.98 1.36 -3.29
C VAL A 54 5.58 0.85 -3.65
N GLY A 55 4.62 1.78 -3.77
CA GLY A 55 3.20 1.48 -3.92
C GLY A 55 2.80 1.13 -5.35
N ILE A 56 1.79 0.27 -5.50
CA ILE A 56 1.20 -0.12 -6.78
C ILE A 56 0.19 0.95 -7.20
N GLY A 57 0.34 1.51 -8.40
CA GLY A 57 -0.61 2.48 -8.96
C GLY A 57 -1.77 1.83 -9.71
N HIS A 58 -1.50 0.73 -10.44
CA HIS A 58 -2.48 0.06 -11.28
C HIS A 58 -2.31 -1.46 -11.23
N GLY A 59 -3.20 -2.15 -10.54
CA GLY A 59 -3.07 -3.58 -10.26
C GLY A 59 -2.93 -4.46 -11.52
N ALA A 60 -3.70 -4.22 -12.58
CA ALA A 60 -3.59 -5.00 -13.82
C ALA A 60 -2.26 -4.74 -14.54
N ARG A 61 -1.80 -3.48 -14.63
CA ARG A 61 -0.49 -3.14 -15.22
C ARG A 61 0.63 -3.80 -14.43
N TRP A 62 0.62 -3.67 -13.10
CA TRP A 62 1.56 -4.31 -12.22
C TRP A 62 1.60 -5.84 -12.37
N MET A 63 0.45 -6.52 -12.27
CA MET A 63 0.40 -7.98 -12.43
C MET A 63 0.89 -8.44 -13.80
N ARG A 64 0.64 -7.63 -14.84
CA ARG A 64 1.11 -7.92 -16.20
C ARG A 64 2.61 -7.72 -16.35
N SER A 65 3.19 -6.68 -15.73
CA SER A 65 4.62 -6.31 -15.89
C SER A 65 5.58 -7.36 -15.33
N VAL A 66 5.17 -8.13 -14.33
CA VAL A 66 5.99 -9.17 -13.68
C VAL A 66 5.80 -10.56 -14.30
N ARG A 67 5.12 -10.65 -15.46
CA ARG A 67 4.77 -11.93 -16.12
C ARG A 67 5.17 -11.95 -17.58
N ARG A 68 5.57 -13.13 -18.04
CA ARG A 68 5.66 -13.43 -19.49
C ARG A 68 4.25 -13.50 -20.10
N PRO A 69 4.12 -13.37 -21.43
CA PRO A 69 2.83 -13.41 -22.10
C PRO A 69 2.01 -14.67 -21.83
N ASP A 70 2.64 -15.84 -21.82
CA ASP A 70 2.03 -17.13 -21.51
C ASP A 70 1.52 -17.20 -20.08
N GLU A 71 2.35 -16.82 -19.11
CA GLU A 71 1.98 -16.76 -17.67
C GLU A 71 0.82 -15.80 -17.42
N TRP A 72 0.76 -14.70 -18.15
CA TRP A 72 -0.35 -13.76 -18.09
C TRP A 72 -1.67 -14.36 -18.60
N HIS A 73 -1.63 -15.06 -19.75
CA HIS A 73 -2.81 -15.72 -20.27
C HIS A 73 -3.31 -16.84 -19.35
N ASP A 74 -2.40 -17.62 -18.76
CA ASP A 74 -2.74 -18.67 -17.80
C ASP A 74 -3.37 -18.08 -16.53
N LEU A 75 -2.85 -16.96 -16.02
CA LEU A 75 -3.44 -16.26 -14.88
C LEU A 75 -4.89 -15.82 -15.17
N LEU A 76 -5.14 -15.23 -16.34
CA LEU A 76 -6.48 -14.79 -16.73
C LEU A 76 -7.43 -15.98 -16.93
N ALA A 77 -6.94 -17.09 -17.48
CA ALA A 77 -7.74 -18.31 -17.65
C ALA A 77 -8.13 -18.89 -16.26
N ARG A 78 -7.20 -18.93 -15.32
CA ARG A 78 -7.47 -19.37 -13.95
C ARG A 78 -8.48 -18.47 -13.23
N ALA A 79 -8.35 -17.15 -13.36
CA ALA A 79 -9.30 -16.20 -12.79
C ALA A 79 -10.71 -16.39 -13.37
N ARG A 80 -10.82 -16.68 -14.69
CA ARG A 80 -12.09 -16.97 -15.33
C ARG A 80 -12.72 -18.26 -14.79
N ALA A 81 -11.97 -19.35 -14.74
CA ALA A 81 -12.44 -20.62 -14.22
C ALA A 81 -12.90 -20.51 -12.75
N ASP A 82 -12.16 -19.75 -11.93
CA ASP A 82 -12.55 -19.50 -10.54
C ASP A 82 -13.85 -18.68 -10.45
N ARG A 83 -14.07 -17.70 -11.33
CA ARG A 83 -15.33 -16.95 -11.37
C ARG A 83 -16.54 -17.86 -11.65
N GLU A 84 -16.39 -18.77 -12.61
CA GLU A 84 -17.43 -19.77 -12.94
C GLU A 84 -17.71 -20.67 -11.72
N LYS A 85 -16.64 -21.15 -11.05
CA LYS A 85 -16.74 -21.97 -9.85
C LYS A 85 -17.40 -21.23 -8.67
N ARG A 86 -17.03 -19.97 -8.45
CA ARG A 86 -17.63 -19.13 -7.38
C ARG A 86 -19.16 -18.95 -7.57
N VAL A 87 -19.62 -18.84 -8.81
CA VAL A 87 -21.06 -18.74 -9.12
C VAL A 87 -21.78 -20.06 -8.81
N ILE A 88 -21.16 -21.21 -9.07
CA ILE A 88 -21.76 -22.54 -8.87
C ILE A 88 -21.65 -22.96 -7.41
N ASP A 89 -20.46 -22.85 -6.81
CA ASP A 89 -20.12 -23.44 -5.52
C ASP A 89 -20.13 -22.42 -4.37
N GLY A 90 -20.23 -21.12 -4.68
CA GLY A 90 -20.16 -20.04 -3.68
C GLY A 90 -18.78 -19.83 -3.06
N LYS A 91 -17.71 -20.45 -3.59
CA LYS A 91 -16.37 -20.43 -3.01
C LYS A 91 -15.28 -20.28 -4.07
N SER A 92 -14.29 -19.44 -3.78
CA SER A 92 -13.06 -19.35 -4.55
C SER A 92 -12.10 -20.48 -4.18
N GLU A 93 -11.32 -20.94 -5.15
CA GLU A 93 -10.26 -21.91 -4.94
C GLU A 93 -9.08 -21.26 -4.22
N LEU A 94 -8.49 -21.97 -3.26
CA LEU A 94 -7.25 -21.52 -2.62
C LEU A 94 -6.03 -21.99 -3.44
N ALA A 95 -5.13 -21.07 -3.69
CA ALA A 95 -3.86 -21.35 -4.38
C ALA A 95 -2.68 -20.84 -3.53
N ASP A 96 -1.50 -21.39 -3.75
CA ASP A 96 -0.28 -20.86 -3.14
C ASP A 96 -0.11 -19.39 -3.56
N ARG A 97 0.22 -18.55 -2.60
CA ARG A 97 0.40 -17.10 -2.81
C ARG A 97 1.36 -16.80 -3.95
N SER A 98 2.44 -17.57 -4.11
CA SER A 98 3.44 -17.37 -5.16
C SER A 98 2.92 -17.61 -6.58
N GLN A 99 1.83 -18.34 -6.72
CA GLN A 99 1.17 -18.55 -8.02
C GLN A 99 0.32 -17.35 -8.45
N ILE A 100 -0.10 -16.52 -7.49
CA ILE A 100 -0.91 -15.32 -7.73
C ILE A 100 -0.02 -14.08 -7.74
N LEU A 101 0.83 -13.94 -6.74
CA LEU A 101 1.79 -12.86 -6.56
C LEU A 101 3.19 -13.42 -6.85
N LEU A 102 3.61 -13.34 -8.12
CA LEU A 102 4.91 -13.88 -8.53
C LEU A 102 6.04 -13.20 -7.74
N PRO A 103 6.82 -13.97 -6.97
CA PRO A 103 7.96 -13.43 -6.27
C PRO A 103 9.13 -13.23 -7.25
N ASP A 104 9.91 -12.19 -7.03
CA ASP A 104 11.28 -12.16 -7.51
C ASP A 104 12.16 -13.06 -6.62
N ARG A 105 13.45 -13.17 -6.95
CA ARG A 105 14.38 -14.05 -6.19
C ARG A 105 14.45 -13.66 -4.72
N GLN A 106 14.57 -12.35 -4.42
CA GLN A 106 14.68 -11.85 -3.04
C GLN A 106 13.40 -12.15 -2.25
N SER A 107 12.24 -11.91 -2.86
CA SER A 107 10.93 -12.21 -2.26
C SER A 107 10.77 -13.69 -1.94
N ALA A 108 11.22 -14.57 -2.85
CA ALA A 108 11.13 -16.01 -2.65
C ALA A 108 12.00 -16.46 -1.48
N GLU A 109 13.23 -15.95 -1.38
CA GLU A 109 14.16 -16.23 -0.27
C GLU A 109 13.60 -15.77 1.08
N LEU A 110 13.06 -14.54 1.14
CA LEU A 110 12.43 -13.99 2.35
C LEU A 110 11.17 -14.76 2.76
N ALA A 111 10.32 -15.13 1.78
CA ALA A 111 9.15 -15.94 2.05
C ALA A 111 9.51 -17.33 2.59
N ALA A 112 10.56 -17.94 2.07
CA ALA A 112 11.06 -19.23 2.56
C ALA A 112 11.59 -19.12 4.00
N ALA A 113 12.33 -18.06 4.32
CA ALA A 113 12.80 -17.78 5.68
C ALA A 113 11.63 -17.56 6.65
N ALA A 114 10.67 -16.71 6.28
CA ALA A 114 9.50 -16.42 7.09
C ALA A 114 8.64 -17.67 7.37
N ARG A 115 8.52 -18.60 6.42
CA ARG A 115 7.83 -19.89 6.62
C ARG A 115 8.54 -20.77 7.64
N LYS A 116 9.87 -20.74 7.66
CA LYS A 116 10.67 -21.49 8.62
C LYS A 116 10.49 -20.96 10.03
N ASP A 117 10.43 -19.64 10.18
CA ASP A 117 10.29 -18.96 11.47
C ASP A 117 8.83 -18.96 11.99
N ASN A 118 7.86 -18.98 11.09
CA ASN A 118 6.43 -19.04 11.42
C ASN A 118 5.69 -20.08 10.57
N PRO A 119 5.63 -21.35 11.02
CA PRO A 119 4.90 -22.42 10.32
C PRO A 119 3.42 -22.16 10.11
N ASN A 120 2.82 -21.26 10.90
CA ASN A 120 1.39 -20.89 10.79
C ASN A 120 1.16 -19.70 9.83
N ALA A 121 2.19 -19.20 9.15
CA ALA A 121 2.03 -18.13 8.18
C ALA A 121 1.09 -18.58 7.05
N ILE A 122 0.08 -17.75 6.76
CA ILE A 122 -0.87 -18.01 5.67
C ILE A 122 -0.13 -17.87 4.34
N ASN A 123 -0.01 -19.00 3.63
CA ASN A 123 0.69 -19.07 2.34
C ASN A 123 -0.27 -19.24 1.15
N THR A 124 -1.58 -19.32 1.40
CA THR A 124 -2.60 -19.46 0.37
C THR A 124 -3.45 -18.20 0.28
N LEU A 125 -3.88 -17.92 -0.94
CA LEU A 125 -4.84 -16.85 -1.24
C LEU A 125 -5.98 -17.44 -2.08
N PRO A 126 -7.21 -16.95 -1.95
CA PRO A 126 -8.26 -17.30 -2.87
C PRO A 126 -7.96 -16.74 -4.27
N LEU A 127 -8.28 -17.46 -5.33
CA LEU A 127 -8.03 -17.02 -6.71
C LEU A 127 -8.82 -15.75 -7.07
N GLU A 128 -9.93 -15.46 -6.38
CA GLU A 128 -10.65 -14.19 -6.53
C GLU A 128 -9.78 -12.96 -6.24
N TYR A 129 -8.68 -13.12 -5.49
CA TYR A 129 -7.69 -12.08 -5.28
C TYR A 129 -7.08 -11.57 -6.59
N ILE A 130 -7.05 -12.41 -7.63
CA ILE A 130 -6.63 -11.99 -8.98
C ILE A 130 -7.59 -10.94 -9.50
N ASP A 131 -8.90 -11.21 -9.49
CA ASP A 131 -9.93 -10.27 -9.96
C ASP A 131 -9.92 -8.97 -9.15
N GLU A 132 -9.82 -9.06 -7.83
CA GLU A 132 -9.73 -7.89 -6.96
C GLU A 132 -8.51 -7.03 -7.30
N THR A 133 -7.34 -7.66 -7.55
CA THR A 133 -6.12 -6.94 -7.90
C THR A 133 -6.20 -6.33 -9.30
N LEU A 134 -6.75 -7.08 -10.26
CA LEU A 134 -6.94 -6.58 -11.64
C LEU A 134 -7.85 -5.36 -11.72
N GLN A 135 -8.75 -5.18 -10.76
CA GLN A 135 -9.69 -4.05 -10.67
C GLN A 135 -9.22 -2.95 -9.72
N PHE A 136 -8.11 -3.16 -9.01
CA PHE A 136 -7.62 -2.21 -8.01
C PHE A 136 -6.61 -1.23 -8.61
N HIS A 137 -7.06 -0.01 -8.87
CA HIS A 137 -6.30 1.02 -9.58
C HIS A 137 -6.23 2.33 -8.78
N PRO A 138 -5.37 2.44 -7.77
CA PRO A 138 -5.23 3.65 -6.96
C PRO A 138 -5.00 4.93 -7.78
N GLU A 139 -4.34 4.82 -8.93
CA GLU A 139 -4.13 5.95 -9.84
C GLU A 139 -5.41 6.56 -10.44
N TRP A 140 -6.58 5.90 -10.32
CA TRP A 140 -7.87 6.44 -10.76
C TRP A 140 -8.55 7.35 -9.72
N VAL A 141 -8.03 7.36 -8.52
CA VAL A 141 -8.63 8.08 -7.39
C VAL A 141 -7.65 8.96 -6.64
N VAL A 142 -6.35 8.89 -6.94
CA VAL A 142 -5.28 9.59 -6.22
C VAL A 142 -5.44 11.12 -6.26
N ASP A 143 -6.02 11.67 -7.32
CA ASP A 143 -6.35 13.09 -7.48
C ASP A 143 -7.31 13.61 -6.41
N LYS A 144 -8.18 12.73 -5.88
CA LYS A 144 -9.17 13.07 -4.83
C LYS A 144 -8.55 13.27 -3.44
N ILE A 145 -7.26 12.95 -3.29
CA ILE A 145 -6.55 13.18 -2.02
C ILE A 145 -6.33 14.68 -1.81
N ALA A 146 -6.02 15.43 -2.87
CA ALA A 146 -5.80 16.87 -2.77
C ALA A 146 -7.02 17.60 -2.18
N PRO A 147 -6.83 18.66 -1.36
CA PRO A 147 -5.55 19.32 -1.05
C PRO A 147 -4.78 18.70 0.13
N ARG A 148 -5.07 17.46 0.54
CA ARG A 148 -4.34 16.75 1.60
C ARG A 148 -3.00 16.25 1.05
N PRO A 149 -1.90 16.37 1.87
CA PRO A 149 -0.57 16.06 1.41
C PRO A 149 -0.34 14.56 1.20
N ILE A 150 0.40 14.24 0.13
CA ILE A 150 0.85 12.88 -0.15
C ILE A 150 2.32 12.83 -0.53
N LEU A 151 3.06 11.93 0.10
CA LEU A 151 4.45 11.60 -0.23
C LEU A 151 4.49 10.22 -0.88
N PHE A 152 5.17 10.13 -2.01
CA PHE A 152 5.54 8.87 -2.64
C PHE A 152 7.03 8.62 -2.42
N ILE A 153 7.38 7.41 -2.04
CA ILE A 153 8.78 6.95 -1.94
C ILE A 153 8.88 5.70 -2.81
N THR A 154 9.87 5.63 -3.67
CA THR A 154 10.13 4.45 -4.49
C THR A 154 11.62 4.17 -4.59
N THR A 155 11.99 3.02 -5.12
CA THR A 155 13.38 2.64 -5.35
C THR A 155 13.60 2.39 -6.85
N ASN A 156 14.78 2.72 -7.37
CA ASN A 156 15.03 2.61 -8.81
C ASN A 156 15.31 1.19 -9.31
N ASP A 157 15.67 0.27 -8.40
CA ASP A 157 16.01 -1.13 -8.74
C ASP A 157 14.91 -2.12 -8.31
N ASP A 158 13.71 -1.61 -8.01
CA ASP A 158 12.56 -2.45 -7.67
C ASP A 158 12.05 -3.24 -8.89
N ARG A 159 12.22 -4.54 -8.84
CA ARG A 159 11.77 -5.46 -9.90
C ARG A 159 10.43 -6.12 -9.58
N LEU A 160 9.98 -5.99 -8.33
CA LEU A 160 8.69 -6.53 -7.89
C LEU A 160 7.56 -5.53 -8.11
N VAL A 161 7.78 -4.26 -7.77
CA VAL A 161 6.88 -3.15 -8.06
C VAL A 161 7.67 -2.07 -8.79
N PRO A 162 7.63 -2.05 -10.13
CA PRO A 162 8.40 -1.10 -10.91
C PRO A 162 8.19 0.36 -10.47
N PRO A 163 9.25 1.19 -10.43
CA PRO A 163 9.14 2.58 -9.95
C PRO A 163 8.15 3.43 -10.75
N GLU A 164 7.82 3.01 -11.97
CA GLU A 164 6.81 3.62 -12.81
C GLU A 164 5.42 3.59 -12.20
N GLU A 165 5.14 2.64 -11.29
CA GLU A 165 3.88 2.59 -10.56
C GLU A 165 3.74 3.79 -9.61
N SER A 166 4.78 4.10 -8.85
CA SER A 166 4.82 5.29 -7.98
C SER A 166 4.89 6.59 -8.79
N GLN A 167 5.58 6.60 -9.92
CA GLN A 167 5.62 7.75 -10.82
C GLN A 167 4.23 8.05 -11.39
N ALA A 168 3.49 7.04 -11.84
CA ALA A 168 2.13 7.20 -12.36
C ALA A 168 1.15 7.75 -11.29
N LEU A 169 1.31 7.33 -10.03
CA LEU A 169 0.57 7.90 -8.91
C LEU A 169 0.92 9.37 -8.70
N PHE A 170 2.21 9.69 -8.66
CA PHE A 170 2.68 11.06 -8.49
C PHE A 170 2.19 11.99 -9.60
N ASP A 171 2.25 11.56 -10.85
CA ASP A 171 1.83 12.37 -12.00
C ASP A 171 0.35 12.76 -11.91
N LYS A 172 -0.49 11.86 -11.41
CA LYS A 172 -1.95 12.06 -11.28
C LYS A 172 -2.39 12.70 -9.97
N ALA A 173 -1.58 12.64 -8.93
CA ALA A 173 -1.90 13.26 -7.64
C ALA A 173 -1.94 14.80 -7.77
N GLY A 174 -2.84 15.42 -7.00
CA GLY A 174 -2.85 16.88 -6.82
C GLY A 174 -1.88 17.34 -5.72
N GLU A 175 -1.66 18.65 -5.65
CA GLU A 175 -0.80 19.26 -4.63
C GLU A 175 -1.49 19.34 -3.24
N PRO A 176 -0.70 19.31 -2.14
CA PRO A 176 0.74 19.18 -2.06
C PRO A 176 1.20 17.72 -2.19
N LYS A 177 2.18 17.48 -3.06
CA LYS A 177 2.75 16.15 -3.31
C LYS A 177 4.27 16.18 -3.39
N SER A 178 4.91 15.03 -3.15
CA SER A 178 6.35 14.86 -3.38
C SER A 178 6.64 13.42 -3.81
N LEU A 179 7.72 13.23 -4.57
CA LEU A 179 8.24 11.91 -4.95
C LEU A 179 9.73 11.84 -4.61
N ILE A 180 10.11 10.81 -3.88
CA ILE A 180 11.50 10.48 -3.55
C ILE A 180 11.86 9.15 -4.20
N VAL A 181 12.96 9.13 -4.95
CA VAL A 181 13.49 7.93 -5.59
C VAL A 181 14.80 7.56 -4.91
N LEU A 182 14.80 6.48 -4.15
CA LEU A 182 16.00 5.92 -3.53
C LEU A 182 16.78 5.11 -4.57
N ARG A 183 18.10 5.33 -4.62
CA ARG A 183 18.96 4.70 -5.64
C ARG A 183 19.73 3.50 -5.07
N GLY A 184 19.81 2.45 -5.88
CA GLY A 184 20.58 1.25 -5.54
C GLY A 184 19.90 0.30 -4.57
N PHE A 185 18.59 0.40 -4.42
CA PHE A 185 17.79 -0.47 -3.56
C PHE A 185 16.68 -1.16 -4.34
N GLY A 186 16.39 -2.41 -3.98
CA GLY A 186 15.24 -3.17 -4.44
C GLY A 186 14.02 -3.04 -3.50
N HIS A 187 13.01 -3.88 -3.76
CA HIS A 187 11.71 -3.78 -3.08
C HIS A 187 11.77 -3.98 -1.57
N TYR A 188 12.48 -5.02 -1.10
CA TYR A 188 12.50 -5.39 0.31
C TYR A 188 13.56 -4.66 1.13
N GLU A 189 14.50 -3.98 0.49
CA GLU A 189 15.54 -3.24 1.18
C GLU A 189 14.99 -2.03 1.92
N VAL A 190 13.81 -1.52 1.50
CA VAL A 190 13.10 -0.43 2.23
C VAL A 190 12.74 -0.77 3.68
N TYR A 191 12.77 -2.06 4.04
CA TYR A 191 12.48 -2.52 5.41
C TYR A 191 13.73 -2.70 6.28
N THR A 192 14.92 -2.56 5.70
CA THR A 192 16.20 -2.80 6.38
C THR A 192 17.18 -1.66 6.15
N GLU A 193 18.16 -1.51 7.07
CA GLU A 193 19.22 -0.52 6.89
C GLU A 193 20.15 -0.89 5.70
N PRO A 194 20.66 0.11 4.98
CA PRO A 194 20.56 1.56 5.24
C PRO A 194 19.34 2.24 4.58
N ALA A 195 18.52 1.53 3.80
CA ALA A 195 17.40 2.12 3.08
C ALA A 195 16.24 2.49 4.04
N PHE A 196 16.03 1.73 5.11
CA PHE A 196 14.97 2.01 6.08
C PHE A 196 15.06 3.43 6.65
N THR A 197 16.24 3.87 7.07
CA THR A 197 16.44 5.26 7.54
C THR A 197 16.13 6.27 6.44
N GLN A 198 16.49 5.98 5.17
CA GLN A 198 16.21 6.88 4.05
C GLN A 198 14.71 6.95 3.69
N VAL A 199 13.94 5.94 4.03
CA VAL A 199 12.46 5.94 3.93
C VAL A 199 11.85 6.68 5.11
N MET A 200 12.28 6.37 6.33
CA MET A 200 11.62 6.86 7.54
C MET A 200 11.92 8.33 7.83
N ALA A 201 13.13 8.82 7.55
CA ALA A 201 13.47 10.22 7.79
C ALA A 201 12.54 11.19 7.01
N PRO A 202 12.37 11.08 5.68
CA PRO A 202 11.42 11.93 4.96
C PRO A 202 9.95 11.63 5.31
N THR A 203 9.60 10.40 5.68
CA THR A 203 8.25 10.04 6.15
C THR A 203 7.88 10.83 7.39
N LEU A 204 8.75 10.82 8.41
CA LEU A 204 8.53 11.56 9.65
C LEU A 204 8.51 13.06 9.42
N ALA A 205 9.46 13.60 8.64
CA ALA A 205 9.50 15.01 8.29
C ALA A 205 8.23 15.45 7.53
N TRP A 206 7.65 14.59 6.68
CA TRP A 206 6.40 14.85 5.97
C TRP A 206 5.22 14.94 6.93
N PHE A 207 5.11 14.01 7.87
CA PHE A 207 4.07 14.04 8.89
C PHE A 207 4.23 15.26 9.82
N GLU A 208 5.43 15.57 10.28
CA GLU A 208 5.70 16.75 11.11
C GLU A 208 5.33 18.05 10.41
N ARG A 209 5.65 18.16 9.12
CA ARG A 209 5.34 19.35 8.31
C ARG A 209 3.84 19.60 8.17
N PHE A 210 3.06 18.56 7.94
CA PHE A 210 1.64 18.69 7.60
C PHE A 210 0.69 18.34 8.74
N MET A 211 1.20 17.74 9.80
CA MET A 211 0.48 17.43 11.03
C MET A 211 1.35 17.76 12.26
N PRO A 212 1.78 19.04 12.43
CA PRO A 212 2.62 19.41 13.56
C PRO A 212 1.91 19.11 14.89
N ALA A 213 2.67 18.81 15.96
CA ALA A 213 2.12 18.70 17.28
C ALA A 213 1.36 20.00 17.64
N ARG A 214 0.20 19.88 18.27
CA ARG A 214 -0.44 21.08 18.84
C ARG A 214 0.50 21.62 19.90
N SER A 215 0.83 22.92 19.84
CA SER A 215 1.51 23.59 20.95
C SER A 215 0.59 23.49 22.16
N ASP A 216 1.11 22.97 23.28
CA ASP A 216 0.46 23.08 24.58
C ASP A 216 0.50 24.57 24.99
N ASP A 217 -0.28 25.40 24.32
CA ASP A 217 -0.60 26.72 24.85
C ASP A 217 -1.53 26.52 26.05
N GLY A 218 -0.93 26.06 27.13
CA GLY A 218 -1.52 25.99 28.44
C GLY A 218 -1.92 27.38 28.89
N GLY A 219 -3.08 27.82 28.45
CA GLY A 219 -3.75 28.98 29.02
C GLY A 219 -4.19 28.69 30.43
N THR A 220 -3.26 28.68 31.39
CA THR A 220 -3.61 28.88 32.78
C THR A 220 -3.93 30.35 32.96
N ALA A 221 -5.15 30.73 32.59
CA ALA A 221 -5.73 31.95 33.11
C ALA A 221 -6.03 31.69 34.62
N LEU A 222 -5.07 31.98 35.46
CA LEU A 222 -5.29 32.19 36.86
C LEU A 222 -6.06 33.52 36.95
N SER A 223 -7.39 33.43 37.10
CA SER A 223 -8.21 34.52 37.57
C SER A 223 -7.89 34.79 39.05
N ALA A 224 -7.31 35.96 39.32
CA ALA A 224 -7.28 36.56 40.63
C ALA A 224 -8.68 37.04 41.02
#